data_918d7b13ccad9a0cad66f44e7d7d87e7
#
_entry.id   918d7b13ccad9a0cad66f44e7d7d87e7
#
_cell.length_a   1.000
_cell.length_b   1.000
_cell.length_c   1.000
_cell.angle_alpha   90.00
_cell.angle_beta   90.00
_cell.angle_gamma   90.00
#
_symmetry.space_group_name_H-M   'P 1'
#
loop_
_entity.id
_entity.type
_entity.pdbx_description
1 polymer ?
#
loop_
_entity_poly.entity_id
_entity_poly.type
_entity_poly.pdbx_seq_one_letter_code
_entity_poly.pdbx_strand_id
1 'polypeptide(L)'
;SRWDLVTINPSLVMGPSLTAQTQSTSIDVMRDLGSGRQRTGVPMLEFGIVDVREVARAHVLAGLNENSEGRYILSGHTASLLQMASLLRERFPKYPLPTMQLPKFLVKLVAPIAAGVSREFIQKNVGYTLRFDNSRSVKNLGVQYRPLADTLAEHFAQMIEDIQAWSAGQPIRLLS
;
A
#
# COMPACT_ATOMS: atom_id res chain seq x y z
N SER A 1 35.63 -10.35 14.03
CA SER A 1 34.59 -10.40 12.99
C SER A 1 33.86 -9.06 13.01
N ARG A 2 33.85 -8.38 11.91
CA ARG A 2 33.08 -7.16 11.70
C ARG A 2 31.74 -7.55 11.11
N TRP A 3 30.67 -7.09 11.67
CA TRP A 3 29.35 -7.12 11.05
C TRP A 3 29.03 -5.73 10.51
N ASP A 4 28.33 -5.67 9.41
CA ASP A 4 27.85 -4.44 8.80
C ASP A 4 26.32 -4.41 8.89
N LEU A 5 25.76 -3.21 9.10
CA LEU A 5 24.32 -3.00 9.18
C LEU A 5 23.82 -2.34 7.90
N VAL A 6 22.92 -3.05 7.21
CA VAL A 6 22.18 -2.49 6.08
C VAL A 6 20.70 -2.41 6.46
N THR A 7 20.09 -1.26 6.18
CA THR A 7 18.69 -1.01 6.53
C THR A 7 17.84 -0.87 5.28
N ILE A 8 16.77 -1.65 5.21
CA ILE A 8 15.75 -1.56 4.16
C ILE A 8 14.54 -0.82 4.73
N ASN A 9 14.18 0.31 4.11
CA ASN A 9 13.08 1.19 4.54
C ASN A 9 11.97 1.17 3.48
N PRO A 10 11.02 0.24 3.57
CA PRO A 10 9.90 0.20 2.64
C PRO A 10 8.88 1.30 2.97
N SER A 11 8.25 1.84 1.94
CA SER A 11 7.02 2.63 2.04
C SER A 11 5.81 1.72 2.37
N LEU A 12 4.59 2.08 2.02
CA LEU A 12 3.42 1.21 2.24
C LEU A 12 3.56 -0.08 1.42
N VAL A 13 3.74 -1.19 2.13
CA VAL A 13 3.91 -2.50 1.50
C VAL A 13 2.55 -3.05 1.07
N MET A 14 2.40 -3.29 -0.22
CA MET A 14 1.22 -3.86 -0.85
C MET A 14 1.57 -5.18 -1.54
N GLY A 15 0.56 -5.92 -1.96
CA GLY A 15 0.72 -7.19 -2.65
C GLY A 15 0.16 -8.37 -1.87
N PRO A 16 0.21 -9.57 -2.45
CA PRO A 16 -0.38 -10.76 -1.84
C PRO A 16 0.36 -11.16 -0.56
N SER A 17 -0.40 -11.58 0.45
CA SER A 17 0.12 -12.09 1.71
C SER A 17 0.28 -13.62 1.64
N LEU A 18 1.32 -14.15 2.27
CA LEU A 18 1.49 -15.60 2.42
C LEU A 18 0.62 -16.18 3.55
N THR A 19 0.11 -15.32 4.41
CA THR A 19 -0.77 -15.70 5.52
C THR A 19 -2.02 -14.87 5.49
N ALA A 20 -3.11 -15.43 5.96
CA ALA A 20 -4.36 -14.71 6.15
C ALA A 20 -4.26 -13.71 7.30
N GLN A 21 -3.53 -12.65 7.08
CA GLN A 21 -3.51 -11.54 8.01
C GLN A 21 -4.73 -10.68 7.82
N THR A 22 -5.46 -10.47 8.90
CA THR A 22 -6.63 -9.61 8.92
C THR A 22 -6.34 -8.18 9.40
N GLN A 23 -5.13 -7.95 9.91
CA GLN A 23 -4.75 -6.68 10.56
C GLN A 23 -3.42 -6.16 9.99
N SER A 24 -3.51 -5.24 9.05
CA SER A 24 -2.39 -4.40 8.63
C SER A 24 -2.91 -3.13 7.96
N THR A 25 -2.15 -2.06 8.00
CA THR A 25 -2.52 -0.79 7.36
C THR A 25 -2.84 -0.95 5.88
N SER A 26 -2.10 -1.80 5.16
CA SER A 26 -2.34 -2.03 3.72
C SER A 26 -3.67 -2.75 3.46
N ILE A 27 -4.01 -3.74 4.29
CA ILE A 27 -5.29 -4.44 4.21
C ILE A 27 -6.43 -3.49 4.57
N ASP A 28 -6.28 -2.65 5.59
CA ASP A 28 -7.30 -1.67 5.98
C ASP A 28 -7.55 -0.66 4.87
N VAL A 29 -6.51 -0.15 4.22
CA VAL A 29 -6.65 0.74 3.05
C VAL A 29 -7.43 0.05 1.92
N MET A 30 -7.09 -1.19 1.59
CA MET A 30 -7.80 -1.95 0.54
C MET A 30 -9.25 -2.24 0.92
N ARG A 31 -9.50 -2.63 2.16
CA ARG A 31 -10.84 -2.89 2.69
C ARG A 31 -11.70 -1.62 2.66
N ASP A 32 -11.17 -0.50 3.09
CA ASP A 32 -11.89 0.77 3.09
C ASP A 32 -12.25 1.23 1.68
N LEU A 33 -11.32 1.08 0.71
CA LEU A 33 -11.60 1.35 -0.69
C LEU A 33 -12.71 0.44 -1.25
N GLY A 34 -12.68 -0.86 -0.96
CA GLY A 34 -13.58 -1.85 -1.52
C GLY A 34 -14.94 -1.96 -0.79
N SER A 35 -15.04 -1.49 0.45
CA SER A 35 -16.23 -1.63 1.30
C SER A 35 -17.41 -0.74 0.91
N GLY A 36 -17.17 0.28 0.09
CA GLY A 36 -18.15 1.30 -0.25
C GLY A 36 -18.31 2.42 0.78
N ARG A 37 -17.62 2.35 1.92
CA ARG A 37 -17.62 3.45 2.91
C ARG A 37 -17.16 4.76 2.32
N GLN A 38 -16.25 4.70 1.37
CA GLN A 38 -15.64 5.85 0.70
C GLN A 38 -16.22 6.11 -0.69
N ARG A 39 -17.34 5.49 -1.08
CA ARG A 39 -17.92 5.61 -2.42
C ARG A 39 -18.25 7.04 -2.83
N THR A 40 -18.54 7.90 -1.85
CA THR A 40 -18.85 9.32 -2.07
C THR A 40 -17.62 10.19 -2.29
N GLY A 41 -16.43 9.67 -2.03
CA GLY A 41 -15.18 10.35 -2.27
C GLY A 41 -14.13 10.08 -1.19
N VAL A 42 -12.88 10.35 -1.55
CA VAL A 42 -11.69 10.16 -0.70
C VAL A 42 -10.92 11.46 -0.53
N PRO A 43 -10.20 11.63 0.60
CA PRO A 43 -9.28 12.76 0.75
C PRO A 43 -8.11 12.65 -0.26
N MET A 44 -7.50 13.79 -0.57
CA MET A 44 -6.20 13.80 -1.24
C MET A 44 -5.13 13.34 -0.24
N LEU A 45 -4.94 12.05 -0.16
CA LEU A 45 -3.93 11.40 0.67
C LEU A 45 -3.11 10.48 -0.23
N GLU A 46 -1.81 10.75 -0.28
CA GLU A 46 -0.85 9.97 -1.06
C GLU A 46 -0.05 9.02 -0.18
N PHE A 47 0.34 7.92 -0.79
CA PHE A 47 1.23 6.91 -0.20
C PHE A 47 2.37 6.60 -1.17
N GLY A 48 3.57 6.43 -0.63
CA GLY A 48 4.59 5.64 -1.32
C GLY A 48 4.17 4.18 -1.25
N ILE A 49 4.34 3.44 -2.34
CA ILE A 49 3.90 2.05 -2.45
C ILE A 49 5.04 1.19 -2.99
N VAL A 50 5.18 0.01 -2.42
CA VAL A 50 6.14 -1.01 -2.83
C VAL A 50 5.49 -2.39 -2.75
N ASP A 51 5.80 -3.28 -3.69
CA ASP A 51 5.31 -4.66 -3.66
C ASP A 51 6.07 -5.49 -2.61
N VAL A 52 5.36 -6.34 -1.88
CA VAL A 52 5.94 -7.20 -0.83
C VAL A 52 7.06 -8.09 -1.36
N ARG A 53 6.96 -8.55 -2.61
CA ARG A 53 7.97 -9.40 -3.27
C ARG A 53 9.23 -8.61 -3.60
N GLU A 54 9.10 -7.32 -3.90
CA GLU A 54 10.24 -6.42 -4.10
C GLU A 54 10.96 -6.13 -2.78
N VAL A 55 10.20 -5.99 -1.69
CA VAL A 55 10.78 -5.85 -0.35
C VAL A 55 11.56 -7.11 0.03
N ALA A 56 10.96 -8.28 -0.15
CA ALA A 56 11.64 -9.56 0.11
C ALA A 56 12.91 -9.71 -0.73
N ARG A 57 12.83 -9.43 -2.05
CA ARG A 57 13.98 -9.47 -2.95
C ARG A 57 15.07 -8.49 -2.55
N ALA A 58 14.71 -7.27 -2.15
CA ALA A 58 15.68 -6.27 -1.71
C ALA A 58 16.46 -6.70 -0.47
N HIS A 59 15.84 -7.41 0.49
CA HIS A 59 16.54 -7.96 1.64
C HIS A 59 17.57 -9.01 1.22
N VAL A 60 17.20 -9.92 0.30
CA VAL A 60 18.12 -10.92 -0.23
C VAL A 60 19.28 -10.27 -0.97
N LEU A 61 18.97 -9.31 -1.85
CA LEU A 61 20.00 -8.60 -2.62
C LEU A 61 20.96 -7.82 -1.71
N ALA A 62 20.44 -7.15 -0.68
CA ALA A 62 21.25 -6.42 0.29
C ALA A 62 22.14 -7.34 1.13
N GLY A 63 21.62 -8.52 1.51
CA GLY A 63 22.38 -9.50 2.29
C GLY A 63 23.46 -10.24 1.52
N LEU A 64 23.30 -10.36 0.19
CA LEU A 64 24.28 -11.06 -0.68
C LEU A 64 25.27 -10.11 -1.35
N ASN A 65 25.03 -8.83 -1.36
CA ASN A 65 25.91 -7.83 -1.98
C ASN A 65 26.90 -7.27 -0.95
N GLU A 66 28.16 -7.66 -1.07
CA GLU A 66 29.26 -7.23 -0.18
C GLU A 66 29.48 -5.71 -0.16
N ASN A 67 29.01 -4.98 -1.19
CA ASN A 67 29.09 -3.52 -1.29
C ASN A 67 27.84 -2.82 -0.76
N SER A 68 26.89 -3.56 -0.17
CA SER A 68 25.70 -2.96 0.43
C SER A 68 26.07 -2.22 1.71
N GLU A 69 25.60 -0.97 1.81
CA GLU A 69 25.85 -0.14 2.98
C GLU A 69 24.71 0.82 3.30
N GLY A 70 24.57 1.17 4.58
CA GLY A 70 23.65 2.21 5.03
C GLY A 70 22.19 1.90 4.79
N ARG A 71 21.41 2.84 4.22
CA ARG A 71 19.96 2.76 4.12
C ARG A 71 19.48 2.78 2.67
N TYR A 72 18.47 1.94 2.36
CA TYR A 72 17.80 1.87 1.07
C TYR A 72 16.31 2.15 1.23
N ILE A 73 15.82 3.19 0.60
CA ILE A 73 14.38 3.47 0.51
C ILE A 73 13.79 2.59 -0.58
N LEU A 74 12.73 1.85 -0.24
CA LEU A 74 11.95 1.06 -1.19
C LEU A 74 10.57 1.70 -1.37
N SER A 75 10.41 2.43 -2.46
CA SER A 75 9.14 3.02 -2.87
C SER A 75 9.10 3.01 -4.39
N GLY A 76 8.37 2.08 -4.97
CA GLY A 76 8.28 1.95 -6.42
C GLY A 76 7.40 3.01 -7.05
N HIS A 77 6.33 3.37 -6.37
CA HIS A 77 5.33 4.30 -6.86
C HIS A 77 4.86 5.24 -5.75
N THR A 78 4.29 6.37 -6.17
CA THR A 78 3.49 7.24 -5.30
C THR A 78 2.10 7.36 -5.90
N ALA A 79 1.06 7.10 -5.12
CA ALA A 79 -0.31 7.21 -5.59
C ALA A 79 -1.25 7.71 -4.50
N SER A 80 -2.25 8.51 -4.90
CA SER A 80 -3.35 8.90 -4.04
C SER A 80 -4.40 7.78 -3.92
N LEU A 81 -5.24 7.84 -2.89
CA LEU A 81 -6.37 6.93 -2.72
C LEU A 81 -7.27 6.89 -3.97
N LEU A 82 -7.49 8.03 -4.61
CA LEU A 82 -8.30 8.10 -5.83
C LEU A 82 -7.63 7.41 -7.02
N GLN A 83 -6.31 7.59 -7.18
CA GLN A 83 -5.55 6.90 -8.24
C GLN A 83 -5.55 5.37 -8.02
N MET A 84 -5.34 4.92 -6.76
CA MET A 84 -5.45 3.50 -6.44
C MET A 84 -6.84 2.95 -6.77
N ALA A 85 -7.90 3.66 -6.38
CA ALA A 85 -9.28 3.29 -6.68
C ALA A 85 -9.56 3.26 -8.19
N SER A 86 -8.98 4.19 -8.96
CA SER A 86 -9.12 4.20 -10.42
C SER A 86 -8.52 2.96 -11.07
N LEU A 87 -7.28 2.59 -10.69
CA LEU A 87 -6.61 1.39 -11.18
C LEU A 87 -7.38 0.11 -10.80
N LEU A 88 -7.90 0.05 -9.58
CA LEU A 88 -8.72 -1.08 -9.14
C LEU A 88 -10.05 -1.18 -9.89
N ARG A 89 -10.68 -0.05 -10.22
CA ARG A 89 -11.98 -0.02 -10.93
C ARG A 89 -11.91 -0.63 -12.32
N GLU A 90 -10.80 -0.51 -12.99
CA GLU A 90 -10.58 -1.11 -14.31
C GLU A 90 -10.69 -2.65 -14.26
N ARG A 91 -10.20 -3.26 -13.16
CA ARG A 91 -10.20 -4.71 -12.98
C ARG A 91 -11.37 -5.23 -12.14
N PHE A 92 -11.94 -4.39 -11.27
CA PHE A 92 -13.01 -4.73 -10.33
C PHE A 92 -14.20 -3.77 -10.42
N PRO A 93 -14.86 -3.66 -11.59
CA PRO A 93 -15.92 -2.67 -11.84
C PRO A 93 -17.18 -2.86 -10.99
N LYS A 94 -17.36 -4.04 -10.38
CA LYS A 94 -18.52 -4.35 -9.51
C LYS A 94 -18.38 -3.81 -8.09
N TYR A 95 -17.17 -3.40 -7.68
CA TYR A 95 -16.92 -2.89 -6.33
C TYR A 95 -17.23 -1.39 -6.24
N PRO A 96 -17.79 -0.94 -5.10
CA PRO A 96 -18.19 0.46 -4.91
C PRO A 96 -17.01 1.38 -4.60
N LEU A 97 -16.01 1.35 -5.46
CA LEU A 97 -14.78 2.13 -5.34
C LEU A 97 -15.04 3.64 -5.51
N PRO A 98 -14.35 4.52 -4.76
CA PRO A 98 -14.53 5.96 -4.86
C PRO A 98 -14.20 6.49 -6.26
N THR A 99 -14.97 7.50 -6.69
CA THR A 99 -14.84 8.10 -8.02
C THR A 99 -14.40 9.56 -7.99
N MET A 100 -14.38 10.18 -6.80
CA MET A 100 -14.05 11.60 -6.68
C MET A 100 -13.18 11.88 -5.47
N GLN A 101 -12.44 12.98 -5.55
CA GLN A 101 -11.65 13.51 -4.46
C GLN A 101 -12.45 14.56 -3.68
N LEU A 102 -12.46 14.44 -2.37
CA LEU A 102 -13.10 15.41 -1.49
C LEU A 102 -12.20 16.61 -1.26
N PRO A 103 -12.74 17.84 -1.35
CA PRO A 103 -12.03 19.04 -0.98
C PRO A 103 -11.56 19.01 0.49
N LYS A 104 -10.36 19.54 0.78
CA LYS A 104 -9.75 19.48 2.12
C LYS A 104 -10.65 20.08 3.21
N PHE A 105 -11.45 21.12 2.90
CA PHE A 105 -12.35 21.71 3.89
C PHE A 105 -13.48 20.77 4.33
N LEU A 106 -14.04 19.97 3.40
CA LEU A 106 -15.03 18.95 3.72
C LEU A 106 -14.42 17.82 4.54
N VAL A 107 -13.20 17.40 4.19
CA VAL A 107 -12.47 16.38 4.97
C VAL A 107 -12.24 16.85 6.40
N LYS A 108 -11.86 18.13 6.62
CA LYS A 108 -11.69 18.71 7.97
C LYS A 108 -12.97 18.73 8.80
N LEU A 109 -14.12 18.87 8.14
CA LEU A 109 -15.41 18.90 8.82
C LEU A 109 -15.93 17.51 9.15
N VAL A 110 -15.84 16.57 8.20
CA VAL A 110 -16.51 15.25 8.27
C VAL A 110 -15.61 14.16 8.88
N ALA A 111 -14.34 14.11 8.53
CA ALA A 111 -13.47 13.00 8.91
C ALA A 111 -13.25 12.85 10.43
N PRO A 112 -13.19 13.90 11.26
CA PRO A 112 -13.08 13.73 12.71
C PRO A 112 -14.28 13.01 13.33
N ILE A 113 -15.47 13.21 12.76
CA ILE A 113 -16.73 12.61 13.25
C ILE A 113 -16.93 11.21 12.64
N ALA A 114 -16.75 11.09 11.33
CA ALA A 114 -17.07 9.86 10.59
C ALA A 114 -15.97 8.78 10.64
N ALA A 115 -14.71 9.18 10.77
CA ALA A 115 -13.56 8.27 10.71
C ALA A 115 -12.65 8.34 11.95
N GLY A 116 -12.96 9.14 12.95
CA GLY A 116 -12.14 9.30 14.16
C GLY A 116 -10.73 9.86 13.90
N VAL A 117 -10.50 10.47 12.74
CA VAL A 117 -9.19 10.99 12.34
C VAL A 117 -8.96 12.37 12.95
N SER A 118 -7.82 12.58 13.62
CA SER A 118 -7.55 13.86 14.25
C SER A 118 -7.42 15.01 13.23
N ARG A 119 -7.85 16.20 13.62
CA ARG A 119 -7.70 17.39 12.76
C ARG A 119 -6.24 17.71 12.46
N GLU A 120 -5.35 17.40 13.40
CA GLU A 120 -3.91 17.56 13.23
C GLU A 120 -3.37 16.65 12.12
N PHE A 121 -3.80 15.37 12.11
CA PHE A 121 -3.44 14.43 11.05
C PHE A 121 -3.89 14.93 9.67
N ILE A 122 -5.14 15.41 9.57
CA ILE A 122 -5.69 15.96 8.32
C ILE A 122 -4.87 17.17 7.86
N GLN A 123 -4.50 18.05 8.78
CA GLN A 123 -3.73 19.23 8.44
C GLN A 123 -2.34 18.91 7.91
N LYS A 124 -1.67 17.91 8.51
CA LYS A 124 -0.29 17.52 8.19
C LYS A 124 -0.18 16.58 6.99
N ASN A 125 -1.22 15.78 6.68
CA ASN A 125 -1.10 14.71 5.70
C ASN A 125 -2.01 14.86 4.48
N VAL A 126 -3.14 15.57 4.59
CA VAL A 126 -4.09 15.70 3.47
C VAL A 126 -3.75 16.91 2.60
N GLY A 127 -3.68 16.68 1.29
CA GLY A 127 -3.42 17.73 0.29
C GLY A 127 -1.94 18.02 0.06
N TYR A 128 -1.07 17.07 0.37
CA TYR A 128 0.36 17.12 0.08
C TYR A 128 0.75 16.02 -0.89
N THR A 129 1.73 16.32 -1.76
CA THR A 129 2.35 15.33 -2.64
C THR A 129 3.60 14.76 -1.98
N LEU A 130 3.76 13.45 -2.08
CA LEU A 130 4.91 12.74 -1.54
C LEU A 130 5.92 12.43 -2.64
N ARG A 131 7.21 12.52 -2.30
CA ARG A 131 8.30 12.10 -3.18
C ARG A 131 9.30 11.28 -2.39
N PHE A 132 9.67 10.14 -2.96
CA PHE A 132 10.65 9.23 -2.37
C PHE A 132 11.82 9.08 -3.33
N ASP A 133 13.03 9.23 -2.84
CA ASP A 133 14.23 8.93 -3.61
C ASP A 133 14.62 7.46 -3.40
N ASN A 134 14.29 6.64 -4.37
CA ASN A 134 14.61 5.21 -4.40
C ASN A 134 15.85 4.90 -5.27
N SER A 135 16.58 5.91 -5.70
CA SER A 135 17.70 5.77 -6.64
C SER A 135 18.78 4.79 -6.16
N ARG A 136 19.06 4.74 -4.85
CA ARG A 136 20.03 3.80 -4.30
C ARG A 136 19.56 2.35 -4.40
N SER A 137 18.28 2.07 -4.15
CA SER A 137 17.74 0.70 -4.26
C SER A 137 17.80 0.20 -5.72
N VAL A 138 17.54 1.08 -6.67
CA VAL A 138 17.64 0.75 -8.10
C VAL A 138 19.10 0.56 -8.53
N LYS A 139 19.98 1.52 -8.22
CA LYS A 139 21.35 1.54 -8.73
C LYS A 139 22.27 0.54 -8.03
N ASN A 140 22.16 0.42 -6.71
CA ASN A 140 23.11 -0.36 -5.92
C ASN A 140 22.62 -1.80 -5.66
N LEU A 141 21.29 -1.99 -5.51
CA LEU A 141 20.71 -3.33 -5.29
C LEU A 141 20.09 -3.92 -6.56
N GLY A 142 19.90 -3.13 -7.63
CA GLY A 142 19.27 -3.63 -8.85
C GLY A 142 17.78 -3.95 -8.68
N VAL A 143 17.10 -3.28 -7.74
CA VAL A 143 15.65 -3.50 -7.52
C VAL A 143 14.89 -3.01 -8.75
N GLN A 144 14.01 -3.87 -9.25
CA GLN A 144 13.08 -3.55 -10.33
C GLN A 144 11.66 -3.51 -9.75
N TYR A 145 10.99 -2.39 -9.96
CA TYR A 145 9.65 -2.17 -9.46
C TYR A 145 8.58 -2.61 -10.47
N ARG A 146 7.59 -3.36 -9.98
CA ARG A 146 6.45 -3.87 -10.77
C ARG A 146 5.45 -2.75 -11.06
N PRO A 147 4.61 -2.89 -12.10
CA PRO A 147 3.51 -1.97 -12.33
C PRO A 147 2.57 -1.90 -11.12
N LEU A 148 2.23 -0.70 -10.69
CA LEU A 148 1.36 -0.46 -9.53
C LEU A 148 0.00 -1.15 -9.68
N ALA A 149 -0.56 -1.12 -10.90
CA ALA A 149 -1.86 -1.73 -11.19
C ALA A 149 -1.90 -3.24 -10.91
N ASP A 150 -0.78 -3.95 -11.15
CA ASP A 150 -0.69 -5.39 -10.91
C ASP A 150 -0.58 -5.67 -9.40
N THR A 151 0.28 -4.95 -8.69
CA THR A 151 0.43 -5.07 -7.23
C THR A 151 -0.91 -4.83 -6.51
N LEU A 152 -1.63 -3.75 -6.88
CA LEU A 152 -2.91 -3.42 -6.26
C LEU A 152 -3.98 -4.46 -6.58
N ALA A 153 -4.05 -4.92 -7.84
CA ALA A 153 -5.05 -5.88 -8.26
C ALA A 153 -4.87 -7.25 -7.61
N GLU A 154 -3.62 -7.74 -7.51
CA GLU A 154 -3.33 -9.01 -6.86
C GLU A 154 -3.62 -8.95 -5.35
N HIS A 155 -3.27 -7.85 -4.69
CA HIS A 155 -3.60 -7.64 -3.27
C HIS A 155 -5.13 -7.63 -3.05
N PHE A 156 -5.85 -6.88 -3.88
CA PHE A 156 -7.30 -6.74 -3.76
C PHE A 156 -8.03 -8.05 -4.06
N ALA A 157 -7.58 -8.80 -5.07
CA ALA A 157 -8.12 -10.12 -5.41
C ALA A 157 -7.98 -11.09 -4.23
N GLN A 158 -6.79 -11.20 -3.66
CA GLN A 158 -6.56 -12.07 -2.51
C GLN A 158 -7.41 -11.65 -1.30
N MET A 159 -7.50 -10.35 -1.00
CA MET A 159 -8.35 -9.88 0.10
C MET A 159 -9.81 -10.29 -0.08
N ILE A 160 -10.32 -10.26 -1.32
CA ILE A 160 -11.69 -10.73 -1.62
C ILE A 160 -11.82 -12.21 -1.35
N GLU A 161 -10.87 -13.02 -1.81
CA GLU A 161 -10.86 -14.48 -1.60
C GLU A 161 -10.80 -14.82 -0.11
N ASP A 162 -9.95 -14.15 0.66
CA ASP A 162 -9.82 -14.35 2.10
C ASP A 162 -11.12 -14.01 2.86
N ILE A 163 -11.78 -12.91 2.50
CA ILE A 163 -13.06 -12.52 3.08
C ILE A 163 -14.16 -13.54 2.75
N GLN A 164 -14.20 -14.04 1.52
CA GLN A 164 -15.17 -15.05 1.09
C GLN A 164 -14.94 -16.39 1.79
N ALA A 165 -13.69 -16.84 1.88
CA ALA A 165 -13.32 -18.06 2.58
C ALA A 165 -13.71 -18.00 4.07
N TRP A 166 -13.43 -16.88 4.73
CA TRP A 166 -13.79 -16.67 6.13
C TRP A 166 -15.30 -16.66 6.34
N SER A 167 -16.05 -16.02 5.45
CA SER A 167 -17.52 -16.00 5.50
C SER A 167 -18.16 -17.37 5.27
N ALA A 168 -17.47 -18.26 4.54
CA ALA A 168 -17.90 -19.62 4.28
C ALA A 168 -17.44 -20.63 5.35
N GLY A 169 -16.74 -20.18 6.41
CA GLY A 169 -16.20 -21.05 7.46
C GLY A 169 -15.07 -21.97 6.99
N GLN A 170 -14.46 -21.67 5.85
CA GLN A 170 -13.35 -22.45 5.30
C GLN A 170 -12.01 -21.98 5.88
N PRO A 171 -11.05 -22.92 6.11
CA PRO A 171 -9.70 -22.52 6.51
C PRO A 171 -9.06 -21.69 5.38
N ILE A 172 -8.47 -20.58 5.75
CA ILE A 172 -7.78 -19.68 4.82
C ILE A 172 -6.57 -20.41 4.26
N ARG A 173 -6.44 -20.44 2.93
CA ARG A 173 -5.33 -21.12 2.26
C ARG A 173 -3.99 -20.47 2.64
N LEU A 174 -3.09 -21.26 3.20
CA LEU A 174 -1.67 -20.96 3.17
C LEU A 174 -1.20 -21.23 1.73
N LEU A 175 -0.65 -20.23 1.07
CA LEU A 175 0.02 -20.46 -0.22
C LEU A 175 1.25 -21.33 0.05
N SER A 176 1.20 -22.56 -0.45
CA SER A 176 2.33 -23.52 -0.44
C SER A 176 3.37 -23.14 -1.48
#